data_1955e60241af09180da83168d21b4db5
#
_entry.id   1955e60241af09180da83168d21b4db5
#
_cell.length_a   1.000
_cell.length_b   1.000
_cell.length_c   1.000
_cell.angle_alpha   90.00
_cell.angle_beta   90.00
_cell.angle_gamma   90.00
#
_symmetry.space_group_name_H-M   'P 1'
#
loop_
_entity.id
_entity.type
_entity.pdbx_description
1 polymer ?
#
loop_
_entity_poly.entity_id
_entity_poly.type
_entity_poly.pdbx_seq_one_letter_code
_entity_poly.pdbx_strand_id
1 'polypeptide(L)'
;AAADRLHAWWAGDGSALNDSDKLFSKQLPGTDFEKSVWAAARRVQPGSCASYGDIAGVIGVPRGAQAVGNALRRNPVLLMTPCHRVLPASALEAAKRAKRLGGKPYEAVGGFSGAMTGPLTDLKRHMLIWEAERFGSAEPALF
;
A
#
# COMPACT_ATOMS: atom_id res chain seq x y z
N ALA A 1 20.79 -7.08 -1.34
CA ALA A 1 19.78 -8.13 -1.17
C ALA A 1 18.46 -7.57 -0.63
N ALA A 2 17.40 -8.37 -0.61
CA ALA A 2 16.09 -7.94 -0.11
C ALA A 2 16.14 -7.57 1.38
N ALA A 3 16.91 -8.31 2.17
CA ALA A 3 17.11 -8.04 3.59
C ALA A 3 17.77 -6.66 3.84
N ASP A 4 18.74 -6.29 3.05
CA ASP A 4 19.42 -5.00 3.18
C ASP A 4 18.46 -3.85 2.89
N ARG A 5 17.57 -4.02 1.91
CA ARG A 5 16.55 -3.02 1.57
C ARG A 5 15.50 -2.86 2.65
N LEU A 6 15.06 -3.98 3.25
CA LEU A 6 14.16 -3.95 4.41
C LEU A 6 14.83 -3.26 5.59
N HIS A 7 16.12 -3.51 5.83
CA HIS A 7 16.90 -2.87 6.88
C HIS A 7 17.04 -1.37 6.64
N ALA A 8 17.36 -0.96 5.42
CA ALA A 8 17.46 0.45 5.05
C ALA A 8 16.11 1.18 5.21
N TRP A 9 15.02 0.55 4.76
CA TRP A 9 13.67 1.09 4.95
C TRP A 9 13.32 1.24 6.43
N TRP A 10 13.61 0.23 7.24
CA TRP A 10 13.40 0.27 8.68
C TRP A 10 14.24 1.37 9.35
N ALA A 11 15.46 1.57 8.88
CA ALA A 11 16.34 2.64 9.34
C ALA A 11 15.90 4.05 8.90
N GLY A 12 14.90 4.17 8.04
CA GLY A 12 14.31 5.44 7.63
C GLY A 12 14.56 5.85 6.19
N ASP A 13 15.17 4.98 5.37
CA ASP A 13 15.28 5.21 3.94
C ASP A 13 13.95 4.82 3.24
N GLY A 14 13.08 5.79 3.07
CA GLY A 14 11.78 5.60 2.42
C GLY A 14 11.88 5.11 0.98
N SER A 15 13.00 5.31 0.31
CA SER A 15 13.25 4.89 -1.07
C SER A 15 13.74 3.44 -1.20
N ALA A 16 14.23 2.86 -0.11
CA ALA A 16 14.92 1.56 -0.14
C ALA A 16 14.09 0.40 -0.73
N LEU A 17 12.76 0.46 -0.64
CA LEU A 17 11.85 -0.54 -1.20
C LEU A 17 11.28 -0.16 -2.58
N ASN A 18 11.49 1.06 -3.06
CA ASN A 18 10.89 1.54 -4.30
C ASN A 18 11.52 0.89 -5.56
N ASP A 19 12.81 0.55 -5.50
CA ASP A 19 13.53 -0.09 -6.60
C ASP A 19 13.32 -1.60 -6.72
N SER A 20 12.38 -2.13 -5.97
CA SER A 20 12.09 -3.58 -5.97
C SER A 20 11.55 -4.12 -7.31
N ASP A 21 11.14 -3.24 -8.22
CA ASP A 21 10.62 -3.61 -9.55
C ASP A 21 11.56 -4.48 -10.37
N LYS A 22 12.86 -4.21 -10.31
CA LYS A 22 13.87 -4.97 -11.07
C LYS A 22 14.12 -6.36 -10.50
N LEU A 23 13.93 -6.54 -9.20
CA LEU A 23 14.18 -7.80 -8.51
C LEU A 23 13.00 -8.78 -8.59
N PHE A 24 11.77 -8.28 -8.63
CA PHE A 24 10.57 -9.11 -8.43
C PHE A 24 9.64 -9.17 -9.63
N SER A 25 9.64 -8.19 -10.53
CA SER A 25 8.65 -8.09 -11.60
C SER A 25 8.66 -9.28 -12.58
N LYS A 26 9.82 -9.91 -12.80
CA LYS A 26 9.95 -11.04 -13.74
C LYS A 26 9.77 -12.42 -13.10
N GLN A 27 9.90 -12.54 -11.79
CA GLN A 27 9.97 -13.85 -11.11
C GLN A 27 8.75 -14.17 -10.26
N LEU A 28 7.86 -13.20 -10.01
CA LEU A 28 6.67 -13.43 -9.19
C LEU A 28 5.61 -14.21 -9.99
N PRO A 29 5.05 -15.28 -9.42
CA PRO A 29 3.91 -15.95 -10.00
C PRO A 29 2.70 -15.02 -9.97
N GLY A 30 1.95 -14.96 -11.06
CA GLY A 30 0.75 -14.14 -11.15
C GLY A 30 0.39 -13.83 -12.60
N THR A 31 -0.87 -13.43 -12.81
CA THR A 31 -1.35 -12.97 -14.11
C THR A 31 -0.75 -11.61 -14.47
N ASP A 32 -0.80 -11.22 -15.72
CA ASP A 32 -0.34 -9.90 -16.18
C ASP A 32 -1.08 -8.78 -15.47
N PHE A 33 -2.38 -8.97 -15.22
CA PHE A 33 -3.19 -8.03 -14.44
C PHE A 33 -2.69 -7.91 -13.00
N GLU A 34 -2.46 -9.01 -12.30
CA GLU A 34 -1.94 -9.01 -10.93
C GLU A 34 -0.57 -8.34 -10.85
N LYS A 35 0.31 -8.64 -11.79
CA LYS A 35 1.64 -8.01 -11.88
C LYS A 35 1.54 -6.49 -12.11
N SER A 36 0.62 -6.04 -12.95
CA SER A 36 0.35 -4.61 -13.18
C SER A 36 -0.15 -3.92 -11.91
N VAL A 37 -1.05 -4.56 -11.17
CA VAL A 37 -1.53 -4.07 -9.87
C VAL A 37 -0.40 -3.96 -8.86
N TRP A 38 0.42 -4.98 -8.74
CA TRP A 38 1.55 -4.99 -7.79
C TRP A 38 2.60 -3.94 -8.16
N ALA A 39 2.90 -3.76 -9.45
CA ALA A 39 3.80 -2.71 -9.92
C ALA A 39 3.25 -1.31 -9.58
N ALA A 40 1.97 -1.06 -9.81
CA ALA A 40 1.34 0.21 -9.44
C ALA A 40 1.36 0.45 -7.93
N ALA A 41 1.06 -0.57 -7.11
CA ALA A 41 1.11 -0.47 -5.66
C ALA A 41 2.51 -0.13 -5.13
N ARG A 42 3.58 -0.67 -5.75
CA ARG A 42 4.97 -0.35 -5.37
C ARG A 42 5.35 1.12 -5.58
N ARG A 43 4.62 1.84 -6.42
CA ARG A 43 4.85 3.28 -6.66
C ARG A 43 4.27 4.17 -5.57
N VAL A 44 3.39 3.65 -4.73
CA VAL A 44 2.83 4.40 -3.58
C VAL A 44 3.92 4.57 -2.53
N GLN A 45 4.30 5.81 -2.28
CA GLN A 45 5.41 6.15 -1.38
C GLN A 45 5.07 5.86 0.08
N PRO A 46 6.08 5.57 0.93
CA PRO A 46 5.89 5.51 2.38
C PRO A 46 5.27 6.79 2.93
N GLY A 47 4.32 6.66 3.84
CA GLY A 47 3.56 7.80 4.38
C GLY A 47 2.41 8.26 3.51
N SER A 48 2.28 7.73 2.28
CA SER A 48 1.16 7.99 1.37
C SER A 48 0.26 6.77 1.25
N CYS A 49 -0.97 6.99 0.81
CA CYS A 49 -1.95 5.94 0.51
C CYS A 49 -2.63 6.21 -0.82
N ALA A 50 -3.09 5.14 -1.46
CA ALA A 50 -3.92 5.20 -2.65
C ALA A 50 -5.21 4.40 -2.42
N SER A 51 -6.28 4.71 -3.13
CA SER A 51 -7.46 3.85 -3.14
C SER A 51 -7.32 2.71 -4.16
N TYR A 52 -8.12 1.66 -4.02
CA TYR A 52 -8.21 0.62 -5.04
C TYR A 52 -8.64 1.21 -6.40
N GLY A 53 -9.50 2.24 -6.38
CA GLY A 53 -9.92 2.94 -7.59
C GLY A 53 -8.78 3.72 -8.25
N ASP A 54 -7.90 4.33 -7.47
CA ASP A 54 -6.73 5.04 -7.98
C ASP A 54 -5.77 4.09 -8.71
N ILE A 55 -5.47 2.95 -8.09
CA ILE A 55 -4.66 1.90 -8.73
C ILE A 55 -5.33 1.40 -10.02
N ALA A 56 -6.64 1.15 -9.98
CA ALA A 56 -7.41 0.72 -11.16
C ALA A 56 -7.33 1.75 -12.30
N GLY A 57 -7.42 3.04 -11.98
CA GLY A 57 -7.27 4.12 -12.95
C GLY A 57 -5.90 4.15 -13.61
N VAL A 58 -4.84 4.01 -12.81
CA VAL A 58 -3.44 4.02 -13.29
C VAL A 58 -3.15 2.87 -14.26
N ILE A 59 -3.69 1.68 -14.00
CA ILE A 59 -3.48 0.50 -14.88
C ILE A 59 -4.50 0.41 -16.02
N GLY A 60 -5.33 1.43 -16.23
CA GLY A 60 -6.26 1.52 -17.36
C GLY A 60 -7.56 0.74 -17.22
N VAL A 61 -7.96 0.38 -16.01
CA VAL A 61 -9.21 -0.33 -15.69
C VAL A 61 -10.06 0.41 -14.63
N PRO A 62 -10.57 1.60 -14.93
CA PRO A 62 -11.11 2.52 -13.91
C PRO A 62 -12.30 1.94 -13.11
N ARG A 63 -12.98 0.91 -13.61
CA ARG A 63 -14.05 0.18 -12.88
C ARG A 63 -13.53 -1.05 -12.13
N GLY A 64 -12.21 -1.26 -12.10
CA GLY A 64 -11.59 -2.48 -11.60
C GLY A 64 -11.22 -2.47 -10.12
N ALA A 65 -11.74 -1.59 -9.29
CA ALA A 65 -11.35 -1.47 -7.89
C ALA A 65 -11.45 -2.80 -7.10
N GLN A 66 -12.51 -3.58 -7.33
CA GLN A 66 -12.67 -4.89 -6.70
C GLN A 66 -11.64 -5.90 -7.19
N ALA A 67 -11.38 -5.92 -8.49
CA ALA A 67 -10.34 -6.79 -9.08
C ALA A 67 -8.95 -6.43 -8.56
N VAL A 68 -8.66 -5.14 -8.40
CA VAL A 68 -7.42 -4.64 -7.76
C VAL A 68 -7.32 -5.14 -6.32
N GLY A 69 -8.37 -5.04 -5.53
CA GLY A 69 -8.40 -5.57 -4.16
C GLY A 69 -8.12 -7.08 -4.11
N ASN A 70 -8.68 -7.85 -5.03
CA ASN A 70 -8.43 -9.29 -5.14
C ASN A 70 -6.98 -9.59 -5.55
N ALA A 71 -6.41 -8.84 -6.48
CA ALA A 71 -5.01 -8.97 -6.90
C ALA A 71 -4.04 -8.65 -5.75
N LEU A 72 -4.30 -7.60 -4.98
CA LEU A 72 -3.51 -7.24 -3.81
C LEU A 72 -3.59 -8.29 -2.70
N ARG A 73 -4.74 -8.93 -2.53
CA ARG A 73 -4.90 -10.05 -1.59
C ARG A 73 -3.99 -11.23 -1.92
N ARG A 74 -3.70 -11.44 -3.20
CA ARG A 74 -2.78 -12.49 -3.70
C ARG A 74 -1.33 -12.06 -3.75
N ASN A 75 -0.99 -10.89 -3.23
CA ASN A 75 0.38 -10.40 -3.18
C ASN A 75 1.30 -11.41 -2.47
N PRO A 76 2.30 -11.98 -3.16
CA PRO A 76 3.18 -12.99 -2.59
C PRO A 76 4.31 -12.41 -1.73
N VAL A 77 4.52 -11.08 -1.78
CA VAL A 77 5.65 -10.44 -1.08
C VAL A 77 5.16 -9.20 -0.34
N LEU A 78 4.73 -9.42 0.90
CA LEU A 78 4.32 -8.34 1.79
C LEU A 78 5.47 -7.35 2.05
N LEU A 79 5.17 -6.12 2.33
CA LEU A 79 6.08 -5.00 2.54
C LEU A 79 6.77 -4.50 1.27
N MET A 80 7.39 -5.37 0.49
CA MET A 80 8.06 -5.00 -0.76
C MET A 80 7.06 -4.65 -1.86
N THR A 81 5.90 -5.30 -1.88
CA THR A 81 4.71 -4.80 -2.57
C THR A 81 3.79 -4.26 -1.47
N PRO A 82 3.74 -2.96 -1.27
CA PRO A 82 3.13 -2.36 -0.09
C PRO A 82 1.60 -2.30 -0.19
N CYS A 83 0.96 -3.46 -0.25
CA CYS A 83 -0.50 -3.56 -0.30
C CYS A 83 -1.20 -2.91 0.90
N HIS A 84 -0.49 -2.74 2.02
CA HIS A 84 -0.99 -1.99 3.18
C HIS A 84 -1.26 -0.51 2.87
N ARG A 85 -0.59 0.09 1.88
CA ARG A 85 -0.80 1.49 1.46
C ARG A 85 -2.00 1.67 0.52
N VAL A 86 -2.65 0.59 0.10
CA VAL A 86 -3.84 0.66 -0.75
C VAL A 86 -5.08 0.37 0.10
N LEU A 87 -6.03 1.30 0.06
CA LEU A 87 -7.19 1.33 0.95
C LEU A 87 -8.50 1.40 0.15
N PRO A 88 -9.64 1.00 0.74
CA PRO A 88 -10.93 1.40 0.22
C PRO A 88 -11.04 2.94 0.18
N ALA A 89 -11.71 3.48 -0.83
CA ALA A 89 -11.90 4.93 -0.97
C ALA A 89 -12.53 5.57 0.29
N SER A 90 -13.48 4.89 0.91
CA SER A 90 -14.10 5.35 2.16
C SER A 90 -13.12 5.45 3.33
N ALA A 91 -12.20 4.49 3.45
CA ALA A 91 -11.16 4.51 4.49
C ALA A 91 -10.13 5.62 4.23
N LEU A 92 -9.77 5.85 2.96
CA LEU A 92 -8.88 6.93 2.57
C LEU A 92 -9.48 8.30 2.88
N GLU A 93 -10.75 8.52 2.57
CA GLU A 93 -11.44 9.77 2.88
C GLU A 93 -11.62 9.97 4.39
N ALA A 94 -11.90 8.91 5.14
CA ALA A 94 -11.95 8.96 6.60
C ALA A 94 -10.59 9.34 7.20
N ALA A 95 -9.49 8.81 6.67
CA ALA A 95 -8.14 9.14 7.11
C ALA A 95 -7.79 10.61 6.81
N LYS A 96 -8.11 11.10 5.63
CA LYS A 96 -7.94 12.53 5.26
C LYS A 96 -8.76 13.45 6.16
N ARG A 97 -10.00 13.08 6.44
CA ARG A 97 -10.88 13.84 7.34
C ARG A 97 -10.32 13.88 8.76
N ALA A 98 -9.91 12.74 9.30
CA ALA A 98 -9.30 12.64 10.63
C ALA A 98 -8.08 13.55 10.74
N LYS A 99 -7.19 13.52 9.74
CA LYS A 99 -6.01 14.39 9.67
C LYS A 99 -6.39 15.88 9.72
N ARG A 100 -7.39 16.32 8.93
CA ARG A 100 -7.84 17.71 8.92
C ARG A 100 -8.39 18.16 10.29
N LEU A 101 -8.95 17.23 11.06
CA LEU A 101 -9.50 17.49 12.39
C LEU A 101 -8.47 17.30 13.52
N GLY A 102 -7.19 17.06 13.20
CA GLY A 102 -6.14 16.84 14.20
C GLY A 102 -6.20 15.47 14.90
N GLY A 103 -6.98 14.53 14.35
CA GLY A 103 -7.09 13.16 14.85
C GLY A 103 -6.09 12.20 14.18
N LYS A 104 -6.14 10.95 14.62
CA LYS A 104 -5.28 9.88 14.08
C LYS A 104 -5.88 9.31 12.79
N PRO A 105 -5.16 9.39 11.66
CA PRO A 105 -5.78 9.16 10.34
C PRO A 105 -6.13 7.70 10.03
N TYR A 106 -5.55 6.71 10.69
CA TYR A 106 -5.69 5.31 10.28
C TYR A 106 -6.38 4.40 11.30
N GLU A 107 -7.00 4.95 12.33
CA GLU A 107 -7.64 4.15 13.39
C GLU A 107 -8.78 3.26 12.89
N ALA A 108 -9.51 3.69 11.86
CA ALA A 108 -10.65 2.96 11.28
C ALA A 108 -10.29 2.08 10.07
N VAL A 109 -9.00 1.90 9.77
CA VAL A 109 -8.59 1.08 8.62
C VAL A 109 -8.83 -0.40 8.93
N GLY A 110 -9.60 -1.05 8.06
CA GLY A 110 -9.84 -2.48 8.07
C GLY A 110 -9.36 -3.16 6.78
N GLY A 111 -9.39 -4.50 6.75
CA GLY A 111 -9.12 -5.30 5.56
C GLY A 111 -7.64 -5.41 5.19
N PHE A 112 -6.99 -6.52 5.60
CA PHE A 112 -5.63 -6.83 5.18
C PHE A 112 -5.47 -8.32 4.92
N SER A 113 -4.83 -8.66 3.79
CA SER A 113 -4.58 -10.05 3.38
C SER A 113 -5.83 -10.94 3.44
N GLY A 114 -7.01 -10.38 3.11
CA GLY A 114 -8.29 -11.07 3.15
C GLY A 114 -9.00 -11.07 4.52
N ALA A 115 -8.35 -10.61 5.58
CA ALA A 115 -8.96 -10.42 6.88
C ALA A 115 -9.62 -9.04 7.00
N MET A 116 -10.83 -8.97 7.56
CA MET A 116 -11.53 -7.71 7.82
C MET A 116 -11.24 -7.18 9.23
N THR A 117 -10.89 -8.06 10.15
CA THR A 117 -10.54 -7.77 11.54
C THR A 117 -9.43 -8.71 12.02
N GLY A 118 -8.83 -8.42 13.15
CA GLY A 118 -7.84 -9.26 13.80
C GLY A 118 -6.39 -8.83 13.59
N PRO A 119 -5.40 -9.66 13.97
CA PRO A 119 -3.98 -9.28 14.05
C PRO A 119 -3.39 -8.72 12.74
N LEU A 120 -3.79 -9.25 11.59
CA LEU A 120 -3.30 -8.77 10.29
C LEU A 120 -3.84 -7.36 9.97
N THR A 121 -5.09 -7.09 10.31
CA THR A 121 -5.68 -5.76 10.15
C THR A 121 -5.03 -4.74 11.10
N ASP A 122 -4.74 -5.16 12.32
CA ASP A 122 -4.02 -4.34 13.29
C ASP A 122 -2.59 -4.06 12.81
N LEU A 123 -1.91 -5.05 12.25
CA LEU A 123 -0.58 -4.89 11.64
C LEU A 123 -0.63 -3.82 10.53
N LYS A 124 -1.58 -3.90 9.61
CA LYS A 124 -1.76 -2.91 8.54
C LYS A 124 -1.91 -1.50 9.12
N ARG A 125 -2.75 -1.35 10.14
CA ARG A 125 -2.98 -0.07 10.80
C ARG A 125 -1.72 0.49 11.45
N HIS A 126 -0.98 -0.35 12.18
CA HIS A 126 0.28 0.05 12.82
C HIS A 126 1.34 0.46 11.79
N MET A 127 1.44 -0.27 10.67
CA MET A 127 2.37 0.07 9.60
C MET A 127 2.06 1.45 8.99
N LEU A 128 0.79 1.74 8.72
CA LEU A 128 0.37 3.03 8.17
C LEU A 128 0.64 4.18 9.14
N ILE A 129 0.36 3.99 10.42
CA ILE A 129 0.64 4.99 11.47
C ILE A 129 2.15 5.21 11.56
N TRP A 130 2.94 4.15 11.63
CA TRP A 130 4.39 4.23 11.74
C TRP A 130 5.01 4.92 10.52
N GLU A 131 4.56 4.60 9.30
CA GLU A 131 5.03 5.27 8.09
C GLU A 131 4.67 6.75 8.08
N ALA A 132 3.46 7.11 8.49
CA ALA A 132 3.02 8.51 8.56
C ALA A 132 3.85 9.34 9.56
N GLU A 133 4.21 8.75 10.69
CA GLU A 133 5.07 9.38 11.70
C GLU A 133 6.53 9.52 11.22
N ARG A 134 7.03 8.51 10.53
CA ARG A 134 8.44 8.44 10.11
C ARG A 134 8.75 9.24 8.85
N PHE A 135 7.88 9.18 7.85
CA PHE A 135 8.10 9.79 6.53
C PHE A 135 7.22 11.02 6.28
N GLY A 136 6.36 11.36 7.23
CA GLY A 136 5.33 12.36 7.07
C GLY A 136 4.12 11.80 6.30
N SER A 137 2.93 12.32 6.58
CA SER A 137 1.76 12.02 5.79
C SER A 137 1.74 12.95 4.57
N ALA A 138 2.43 12.58 3.51
CA ALA A 138 2.27 13.25 2.24
C ALA A 138 0.79 13.14 1.80
N GLU A 139 0.22 14.21 1.28
CA GLU A 139 -0.98 14.11 0.46
C GLU A 139 -0.73 12.99 -0.54
N PRO A 140 -1.72 12.13 -0.88
CA PRO A 140 -1.51 11.11 -1.86
C PRO A 140 -1.12 11.78 -3.18
N ALA A 141 0.17 11.94 -3.38
CA ALA A 141 0.70 12.22 -4.69
C ALA A 141 0.51 10.92 -5.45
N LEU A 142 -0.58 10.84 -6.18
CA LEU A 142 -0.80 9.80 -7.15
C LEU A 142 0.27 9.94 -8.22
N PHE A 143 1.32 9.14 -8.07
CA PHE A 143 2.29 8.89 -9.12
C PHE A 143 2.91 10.14 -9.75
#